data_e677c4b8d085f41006b45e90a61ea5ac
#
_entry.id   e677c4b8d085f41006b45e90a61ea5ac
#
_cell.length_a   1.000
_cell.length_b   1.000
_cell.length_c   1.000
_cell.angle_alpha   90.00
_cell.angle_beta   90.00
_cell.angle_gamma   90.00
#
_symmetry.space_group_name_H-M   'P 1'
#
loop_
_entity.id
_entity.type
_entity.pdbx_description
1 polymer ?
#
loop_
_entity_poly.entity_id
_entity_poly.type
_entity_poly.pdbx_seq_one_letter_code
_entity_poly.pdbx_strand_id
1 'polypeptide(L)'
;MPTAAHNPFAELGQGKREHIAADAAQLADALIIGNPKDPHWTDSAKNLIRGIVLHLLATNPKAATLREVRRLLNATPAELDRLFTAMVDSAAFDGIVANIGASFLGKKESGGRELQGILSTAQEQTAPLDDVARV
;
A
#
# COMPACT_ATOMS: atom_id res chain seq x y z
N MET A 1 -25.06 -13.27 -0.41
CA MET A 1 -24.09 -12.19 -0.56
C MET A 1 -23.41 -12.27 -1.92
N PRO A 2 -23.47 -11.20 -2.67
CA PRO A 2 -22.78 -11.22 -3.95
C PRO A 2 -21.28 -11.24 -3.75
N THR A 3 -20.65 -12.26 -4.27
CA THR A 3 -19.20 -12.40 -4.16
C THR A 3 -18.47 -11.62 -5.24
N ALA A 4 -19.16 -11.25 -6.32
CA ALA A 4 -18.55 -10.47 -7.39
C ALA A 4 -18.04 -9.11 -6.92
N ALA A 5 -18.60 -8.58 -5.84
CA ALA A 5 -18.18 -7.32 -5.25
C ALA A 5 -17.32 -7.52 -4.02
N HIS A 6 -16.75 -8.71 -3.82
CA HIS A 6 -15.95 -9.00 -2.66
C HIS A 6 -14.73 -8.08 -2.59
N ASN A 7 -14.58 -7.43 -1.45
CA ASN A 7 -13.45 -6.56 -1.16
C ASN A 7 -12.63 -7.21 -0.04
N PRO A 8 -11.42 -7.74 -0.34
CA PRO A 8 -10.63 -8.39 0.70
C PRO A 8 -10.30 -7.46 1.87
N PHE A 9 -10.27 -6.14 1.64
CA PHE A 9 -9.98 -5.20 2.71
C PHE A 9 -11.14 -5.06 3.70
N ALA A 10 -12.35 -5.40 3.31
CA ALA A 10 -13.48 -5.36 4.23
C ALA A 10 -13.32 -6.37 5.35
N GLU A 11 -12.72 -7.51 5.06
CA GLU A 11 -12.42 -8.52 6.06
C GLU A 11 -11.33 -8.06 7.02
N LEU A 12 -10.33 -7.35 6.50
CA LEU A 12 -9.25 -6.83 7.33
C LEU A 12 -9.77 -5.86 8.39
N GLY A 13 -10.74 -5.01 8.02
CA GLY A 13 -11.29 -4.01 8.93
C GLY A 13 -12.06 -4.58 10.10
N GLN A 14 -12.36 -5.88 10.09
CA GLN A 14 -13.14 -6.54 11.14
C GLN A 14 -12.26 -7.29 12.15
N GLY A 15 -10.96 -7.39 11.93
CA GLY A 15 -10.06 -8.11 12.80
C GLY A 15 -9.50 -7.25 13.93
N LYS A 16 -8.77 -7.89 14.82
CA LYS A 16 -8.02 -7.18 15.85
C LYS A 16 -6.85 -6.44 15.19
N ARG A 17 -6.38 -5.36 15.85
CA ARG A 17 -5.38 -4.48 15.27
C ARG A 17 -4.10 -5.21 14.82
N GLU A 18 -3.57 -6.08 15.66
CA GLU A 18 -2.35 -6.82 15.30
C GLU A 18 -2.59 -7.82 14.16
N HIS A 19 -3.78 -8.41 14.10
CA HIS A 19 -4.14 -9.30 13.00
C HIS A 19 -4.33 -8.54 11.70
N ILE A 20 -4.87 -7.32 11.77
CA ILE A 20 -5.05 -6.49 10.58
C ILE A 20 -3.70 -6.15 9.97
N ALA A 21 -2.71 -5.79 10.79
CA ALA A 21 -1.37 -5.47 10.29
C ALA A 21 -0.73 -6.69 9.62
N ALA A 22 -0.87 -7.88 10.22
CA ALA A 22 -0.33 -9.11 9.65
C ALA A 22 -1.05 -9.49 8.36
N ASP A 23 -2.37 -9.34 8.32
CA ASP A 23 -3.16 -9.65 7.13
C ASP A 23 -2.83 -8.69 5.98
N ALA A 24 -2.58 -7.42 6.28
CA ALA A 24 -2.15 -6.46 5.26
C ALA A 24 -0.80 -6.83 4.67
N ALA A 25 0.12 -7.33 5.51
CA ALA A 25 1.41 -7.80 5.04
C ALA A 25 1.26 -9.03 4.13
N GLN A 26 0.37 -9.96 4.50
CA GLN A 26 0.11 -11.14 3.66
C GLN A 26 -0.51 -10.74 2.32
N LEU A 27 -1.41 -9.76 2.33
CA LEU A 27 -2.00 -9.27 1.09
C LEU A 27 -0.93 -8.65 0.18
N ALA A 28 -0.03 -7.85 0.75
CA ALA A 28 1.06 -7.27 -0.02
C ALA A 28 1.96 -8.36 -0.60
N ASP A 29 2.25 -9.43 0.17
CA ASP A 29 3.02 -10.56 -0.33
C ASP A 29 2.33 -11.25 -1.50
N ALA A 30 1.00 -11.32 -1.48
CA ALA A 30 0.24 -11.94 -2.56
C ALA A 30 0.24 -11.08 -3.82
N LEU A 31 0.25 -9.75 -3.66
CA LEU A 31 0.22 -8.83 -4.79
C LEU A 31 1.58 -8.65 -5.46
N ILE A 32 2.66 -8.75 -4.69
CA ILE A 32 4.01 -8.53 -5.19
C ILE A 32 4.76 -9.85 -5.17
N ILE A 33 5.10 -10.34 -6.34
CA ILE A 33 5.89 -11.58 -6.47
C ILE A 33 7.36 -11.22 -6.31
N GLY A 34 8.04 -11.92 -5.40
CA GLY A 34 9.44 -11.66 -5.14
C GLY A 34 10.33 -11.90 -6.36
N ASN A 35 11.34 -11.07 -6.52
CA ASN A 35 12.34 -11.22 -7.57
C ASN A 35 13.68 -11.54 -6.91
N PRO A 36 14.20 -12.77 -7.05
CA PRO A 36 15.47 -13.13 -6.42
C PRO A 36 16.65 -12.27 -6.86
N LYS A 37 16.58 -11.69 -8.06
CA LYS A 37 17.64 -10.81 -8.56
C LYS A 37 17.57 -9.41 -7.97
N ASP A 38 16.42 -9.01 -7.43
CA ASP A 38 16.20 -7.65 -6.99
C ASP A 38 15.23 -7.62 -5.79
N PRO A 39 15.60 -8.29 -4.69
CA PRO A 39 14.71 -8.39 -3.52
C PRO A 39 14.45 -7.04 -2.86
N HIS A 40 15.39 -6.10 -2.96
CA HIS A 40 15.23 -4.79 -2.35
C HIS A 40 13.99 -4.07 -2.87
N TRP A 41 13.81 -4.05 -4.19
CA TRP A 41 12.68 -3.35 -4.80
C TRP A 41 11.35 -4.01 -4.47
N THR A 42 11.32 -5.35 -4.51
CA THR A 42 10.08 -6.07 -4.23
C THR A 42 9.70 -5.97 -2.75
N ASP A 43 10.65 -6.08 -1.84
CA ASP A 43 10.38 -5.95 -0.42
C ASP A 43 9.90 -4.55 -0.07
N SER A 44 10.51 -3.54 -0.67
CA SER A 44 10.11 -2.15 -0.46
C SER A 44 8.72 -1.88 -1.04
N ALA A 45 8.41 -2.47 -2.21
CA ALA A 45 7.09 -2.34 -2.81
C ALA A 45 6.01 -2.98 -1.93
N LYS A 46 6.29 -4.15 -1.35
CA LYS A 46 5.38 -4.79 -0.40
C LYS A 46 5.14 -3.90 0.81
N ASN A 47 6.19 -3.28 1.33
CA ASN A 47 6.08 -2.41 2.48
C ASN A 47 5.25 -1.17 2.17
N LEU A 48 5.42 -0.61 0.99
CA LEU A 48 4.61 0.53 0.54
C LEU A 48 3.14 0.17 0.46
N ILE A 49 2.82 -0.96 -0.16
CA ILE A 49 1.43 -1.43 -0.29
C ILE A 49 0.83 -1.68 1.09
N ARG A 50 1.57 -2.33 1.97
CA ARG A 50 1.13 -2.56 3.34
C ARG A 50 0.78 -1.26 4.03
N GLY A 51 1.65 -0.25 3.91
CA GLY A 51 1.43 1.05 4.53
C GLY A 51 0.19 1.75 3.98
N ILE A 52 -0.01 1.70 2.66
CA ILE A 52 -1.19 2.30 2.02
C ILE A 52 -2.47 1.61 2.50
N VAL A 53 -2.48 0.28 2.53
CA VAL A 53 -3.64 -0.49 2.99
C VAL A 53 -4.00 -0.11 4.42
N LEU A 54 -3.01 -0.12 5.31
CA LEU A 54 -3.25 0.22 6.72
C LEU A 54 -3.71 1.65 6.89
N HIS A 55 -3.14 2.57 6.12
CA HIS A 55 -3.56 3.97 6.17
C HIS A 55 -5.02 4.14 5.73
N LEU A 56 -5.41 3.49 4.65
CA LEU A 56 -6.79 3.55 4.17
C LEU A 56 -7.76 2.95 5.20
N LEU A 57 -7.40 1.82 5.79
CA LEU A 57 -8.24 1.20 6.82
C LEU A 57 -8.42 2.09 8.03
N ALA A 58 -7.39 2.87 8.37
CA ALA A 58 -7.42 3.76 9.53
C ALA A 58 -8.20 5.05 9.26
N THR A 59 -8.12 5.57 8.02
CA THR A 59 -8.68 6.90 7.72
C THR A 59 -10.00 6.84 6.96
N ASN A 60 -10.16 5.88 6.06
CA ASN A 60 -11.36 5.77 5.24
C ASN A 60 -11.56 4.32 4.83
N PRO A 61 -12.07 3.47 5.75
CA PRO A 61 -12.22 2.04 5.45
C PRO A 61 -13.06 1.74 4.21
N LYS A 62 -14.00 2.62 3.88
CA LYS A 62 -14.84 2.44 2.70
C LYS A 62 -14.06 2.58 1.40
N ALA A 63 -12.99 3.36 1.42
CA ALA A 63 -12.11 3.54 0.28
C ALA A 63 -10.98 2.51 0.25
N ALA A 64 -10.88 1.62 1.24
CA ALA A 64 -9.84 0.61 1.30
C ALA A 64 -10.16 -0.51 0.31
N THR A 65 -9.82 -0.29 -0.95
CA THR A 65 -10.06 -1.21 -2.06
C THR A 65 -8.80 -1.38 -2.87
N LEU A 66 -8.71 -2.48 -3.62
CA LEU A 66 -7.60 -2.69 -4.55
C LEU A 66 -7.53 -1.57 -5.59
N ARG A 67 -8.69 -1.08 -6.03
CA ARG A 67 -8.76 0.05 -6.97
C ARG A 67 -8.07 1.28 -6.39
N GLU A 68 -8.34 1.60 -5.13
CA GLU A 68 -7.76 2.79 -4.52
C GLU A 68 -6.25 2.63 -4.29
N VAL A 69 -5.81 1.43 -3.88
CA VAL A 69 -4.37 1.16 -3.78
C VAL A 69 -3.70 1.37 -5.12
N ARG A 70 -4.29 0.82 -6.19
CA ARG A 70 -3.76 0.97 -7.54
C ARG A 70 -3.73 2.44 -7.97
N ARG A 71 -4.79 3.19 -7.66
CA ARG A 71 -4.84 4.61 -7.97
C ARG A 71 -3.73 5.39 -7.27
N LEU A 72 -3.52 5.10 -6.00
CA LEU A 72 -2.48 5.80 -5.22
C LEU A 72 -1.07 5.47 -5.70
N LEU A 73 -0.84 4.23 -6.15
CA LEU A 73 0.46 3.86 -6.70
C LEU A 73 0.78 4.62 -7.99
N ASN A 74 -0.23 5.13 -8.67
CA ASN A 74 -0.08 5.90 -9.91
C ASN A 74 -0.35 7.39 -9.72
N ALA A 75 -0.39 7.87 -8.48
CA ALA A 75 -0.72 9.26 -8.17
C ALA A 75 0.42 10.19 -8.59
N THR A 76 0.08 11.48 -8.72
CA THR A 76 1.08 12.51 -9.01
C THR A 76 2.07 12.63 -7.86
N PRO A 77 3.28 13.17 -8.12
CA PRO A 77 4.23 13.42 -7.02
C PRO A 77 3.66 14.27 -5.90
N ALA A 78 2.83 15.26 -6.23
CA ALA A 78 2.20 16.10 -5.20
C ALA A 78 1.22 15.31 -4.35
N GLU A 79 0.46 14.42 -4.96
CA GLU A 79 -0.49 13.58 -4.24
C GLU A 79 0.22 12.57 -3.35
N LEU A 80 1.31 11.96 -3.86
CA LEU A 80 2.13 11.05 -3.07
C LEU A 80 2.76 11.74 -1.87
N ASP A 81 3.20 12.99 -2.05
CA ASP A 81 3.76 13.78 -0.96
C ASP A 81 2.72 13.97 0.15
N ARG A 82 1.49 14.31 -0.22
CA ARG A 82 0.40 14.45 0.74
C ARG A 82 0.08 13.13 1.44
N LEU A 83 0.11 12.03 0.68
CA LEU A 83 -0.13 10.70 1.24
C LEU A 83 0.92 10.35 2.30
N PHE A 84 2.19 10.47 1.95
CA PHE A 84 3.27 10.12 2.88
C PHE A 84 3.27 11.04 4.10
N THR A 85 2.99 12.32 3.92
CA THR A 85 2.90 13.28 5.02
C THR A 85 1.74 12.91 5.97
N ALA A 86 0.60 12.54 5.42
CA ALA A 86 -0.54 12.10 6.23
C ALA A 86 -0.22 10.82 6.99
N MET A 87 0.52 9.89 6.36
CA MET A 87 0.93 8.65 7.02
C MET A 87 1.86 8.92 8.18
N VAL A 88 2.80 9.86 8.04
CA VAL A 88 3.72 10.23 9.12
C VAL A 88 2.96 10.73 10.34
N ASP A 89 1.85 11.43 10.13
CA ASP A 89 1.04 11.97 11.22
C ASP A 89 0.09 10.96 11.83
N SER A 90 0.05 9.73 11.30
CA SER A 90 -0.88 8.71 11.78
C SER A 90 -0.41 8.07 13.07
N ALA A 91 -1.33 7.89 14.02
CA ALA A 91 -1.07 7.11 15.23
C ALA A 91 -1.54 5.67 15.09
N ALA A 92 -2.10 5.30 13.94
CA ALA A 92 -2.73 4.00 13.74
C ALA A 92 -1.72 2.86 13.76
N PHE A 93 -2.18 1.70 14.22
CA PHE A 93 -1.40 0.45 14.22
C PHE A 93 -0.05 0.59 14.89
N ASP A 94 -0.04 1.27 16.05
CA ASP A 94 1.13 1.42 16.92
C ASP A 94 2.35 2.03 16.21
N GLY A 95 2.09 2.94 15.27
CA GLY A 95 3.14 3.67 14.57
C GLY A 95 3.63 2.99 13.30
N ILE A 96 3.08 1.85 12.91
CA ILE A 96 3.48 1.17 11.68
C ILE A 96 3.28 2.08 10.47
N VAL A 97 2.11 2.71 10.37
CA VAL A 97 1.80 3.60 9.25
C VAL A 97 2.75 4.79 9.23
N ALA A 98 3.00 5.40 10.39
CA ALA A 98 3.89 6.55 10.49
C ALA A 98 5.31 6.19 10.08
N ASN A 99 5.81 5.04 10.51
CA ASN A 99 7.17 4.58 10.17
C ASN A 99 7.33 4.35 8.67
N ILE A 100 6.32 3.74 8.05
CA ILE A 100 6.35 3.49 6.60
C ILE A 100 6.30 4.83 5.86
N GLY A 101 5.42 5.73 6.26
CA GLY A 101 5.31 7.05 5.65
C GLY A 101 6.61 7.83 5.73
N ALA A 102 7.26 7.81 6.90
CA ALA A 102 8.53 8.51 7.11
C ALA A 102 9.63 7.94 6.21
N SER A 103 9.66 6.62 6.06
CA SER A 103 10.64 5.95 5.21
C SER A 103 10.52 6.41 3.76
N PHE A 104 9.30 6.45 3.22
CA PHE A 104 9.09 6.82 1.83
C PHE A 104 9.23 8.32 1.60
N LEU A 105 8.85 9.13 2.58
CA LEU A 105 9.07 10.58 2.50
C LEU A 105 10.56 10.88 2.46
N GLY A 106 11.36 10.18 3.27
CA GLY A 106 12.81 10.31 3.26
C GLY A 106 13.42 9.94 1.92
N LYS A 107 12.91 8.88 1.29
CA LYS A 107 13.39 8.48 -0.04
C LYS A 107 13.09 9.54 -1.08
N LYS A 108 11.94 10.19 -0.99
CA LYS A 108 11.57 11.28 -1.87
C LYS A 108 12.51 12.49 -1.69
N GLU A 109 12.80 12.83 -0.44
CA GLU A 109 13.68 13.96 -0.11
C GLU A 109 15.12 13.70 -0.53
N SER A 110 15.54 12.45 -0.61
CA SER A 110 16.89 12.05 -1.04
C SER A 110 17.06 12.04 -2.56
N GLY A 111 16.13 12.63 -3.31
CA GLY A 111 16.23 12.73 -4.77
C GLY A 111 15.23 11.87 -5.52
N GLY A 112 14.55 10.96 -4.85
CA GLY A 112 13.45 10.19 -5.42
C GLY A 112 13.80 9.04 -6.34
N ARG A 113 15.08 8.79 -6.62
CA ARG A 113 15.47 7.73 -7.57
C ARG A 113 15.08 6.35 -7.03
N GLU A 114 15.36 6.09 -5.77
CA GLU A 114 14.99 4.82 -5.14
C GLU A 114 13.47 4.68 -5.10
N LEU A 115 12.78 5.75 -4.73
CA LEU A 115 11.32 5.76 -4.69
C LEU A 115 10.73 5.45 -6.05
N GLN A 116 11.29 6.00 -7.12
CA GLN A 116 10.79 5.73 -8.47
C GLN A 116 10.93 4.27 -8.85
N GLY A 117 12.06 3.63 -8.50
CA GLY A 117 12.24 2.20 -8.72
C GLY A 117 11.23 1.35 -7.97
N ILE A 118 10.96 1.71 -6.72
CA ILE A 118 9.98 1.01 -5.90
C ILE A 118 8.57 1.18 -6.48
N LEU A 119 8.21 2.40 -6.86
CA LEU A 119 6.91 2.68 -7.47
C LEU A 119 6.74 1.93 -8.78
N SER A 120 7.77 1.91 -9.63
CA SER A 120 7.73 1.17 -10.89
C SER A 120 7.48 -0.31 -10.66
N THR A 121 8.16 -0.90 -9.68
CA THR A 121 7.97 -2.30 -9.32
C THR A 121 6.53 -2.54 -8.86
N ALA A 122 6.03 -1.70 -7.95
CA ALA A 122 4.67 -1.84 -7.44
C ALA A 122 3.63 -1.66 -8.56
N GLN A 123 3.84 -0.70 -9.44
CA GLN A 123 2.94 -0.45 -10.57
C GLN A 123 2.90 -1.62 -11.53
N GLU A 124 4.05 -2.18 -11.89
CA GLU A 124 4.13 -3.33 -12.78
C GLU A 124 3.43 -4.54 -12.18
N GLN A 125 3.72 -4.84 -10.93
CA GLN A 125 3.21 -6.05 -10.27
C GLN A 125 1.70 -5.95 -10.03
N THR A 126 1.16 -4.73 -9.86
CA THR A 126 -0.26 -4.54 -9.61
C THR A 126 -1.05 -4.20 -10.87
N ALA A 127 -0.41 -4.06 -12.02
CA ALA A 127 -1.10 -3.72 -13.27
C ALA A 127 -2.28 -4.65 -13.58
N PRO A 128 -2.21 -5.98 -13.35
CA PRO A 128 -3.37 -6.86 -13.59
C PRO A 128 -4.60 -6.48 -12.77
N LEU A 129 -4.46 -5.74 -11.67
CA LEU A 129 -5.60 -5.31 -10.86
C LEU A 129 -6.50 -4.33 -11.61
N ASP A 130 -6.02 -3.68 -12.66
CA ASP A 130 -6.85 -2.78 -13.46
C ASP A 130 -8.04 -3.51 -14.05
N ASP A 131 -7.85 -4.75 -14.50
CA ASP A 131 -8.95 -5.56 -15.03
C ASP A 131 -9.90 -5.99 -13.92
N VAL A 132 -9.37 -6.39 -12.77
CA VAL A 132 -10.18 -6.78 -11.62
C VAL A 132 -10.97 -5.60 -11.08
N ALA A 133 -10.36 -4.42 -11.03
CA ALA A 133 -10.97 -3.22 -10.46
C ALA A 133 -12.12 -2.67 -11.33
N ARG A 134 -12.21 -3.08 -12.58
CA ARG A 134 -13.28 -2.64 -13.48
C ARG A 134 -14.57 -3.43 -13.32
N VAL A 135 -14.50 -4.55 -12.65
CA VAL A 135 -15.67 -5.45 -12.49
C VAL A 135 -16.60 -5.01 -11.37
#